data_919ae474a82cf79c20d891a11db25d7e
#
_entry.id   919ae474a82cf79c20d891a11db25d7e
#
_cell.length_a   1.000
_cell.length_b   1.000
_cell.length_c   1.000
_cell.angle_alpha   90.00
_cell.angle_beta   90.00
_cell.angle_gamma   90.00
#
_symmetry.space_group_name_H-M   'P 1'
#
loop_
_entity.id
_entity.type
_entity.pdbx_description
1 polymer ?
#
loop_
_entity_poly.entity_id
_entity_poly.type
_entity_poly.pdbx_seq_one_letter_code
_entity_poly.pdbx_strand_id
1 'polypeptide(L)'
;MRIVAEAVTWADAFVLGSPDYHGSMSGTLKNFLDHFYEEFAGKLFGYIVASHEKGLTVMEQMRTAVRQCYGWSMPYGVSIHGELDFRGSQITSDRVAKRIRMLARDIVAYGAPIRDQFVKDLGGSEPDTFAAHYR
;
A
#
# COMPACT_ATOMS: atom_id res chain seq x y z
N MET A 1 4.62 -1.89 -19.62
CA MET A 1 4.22 -3.03 -18.75
C MET A 1 5.42 -3.77 -18.15
N ARG A 2 6.44 -4.23 -18.94
CA ARG A 2 7.55 -5.02 -18.38
C ARG A 2 8.28 -4.33 -17.22
N ILE A 3 8.67 -3.06 -17.35
CA ILE A 3 9.37 -2.30 -16.29
C ILE A 3 8.53 -2.23 -15.00
N VAL A 4 7.23 -2.02 -15.12
CA VAL A 4 6.33 -1.95 -13.96
C VAL A 4 6.22 -3.31 -13.28
N ALA A 5 6.08 -4.39 -14.05
CA ALA A 5 6.01 -5.75 -13.52
C ALA A 5 7.32 -6.14 -12.79
N GLU A 6 8.48 -5.79 -13.36
CA GLU A 6 9.77 -6.01 -12.72
C GLU A 6 9.88 -5.24 -11.40
N ALA A 7 9.44 -3.98 -11.36
CA ALA A 7 9.41 -3.17 -10.14
C ALA A 7 8.46 -3.73 -9.07
N VAL A 8 7.27 -4.19 -9.49
CA VAL A 8 6.29 -4.81 -8.58
C VAL A 8 6.84 -6.11 -7.98
N THR A 9 7.48 -6.92 -8.79
CA THR A 9 8.10 -8.17 -8.32
C THR A 9 9.26 -7.89 -7.35
N TRP A 10 10.09 -6.89 -7.67
CA TRP A 10 11.24 -6.51 -6.87
C TRP A 10 10.89 -5.89 -5.51
N ALA A 11 9.82 -5.08 -5.45
CA ALA A 11 9.46 -4.34 -4.25
C ALA A 11 9.02 -5.27 -3.11
N ASP A 12 9.48 -5.01 -1.89
CA ASP A 12 9.09 -5.74 -0.68
C ASP A 12 7.89 -5.10 0.03
N ALA A 13 7.63 -3.82 -0.23
CA ALA A 13 6.50 -3.08 0.32
C ALA A 13 6.04 -1.98 -0.65
N PHE A 14 4.83 -1.49 -0.48
CA PHE A 14 4.21 -0.47 -1.34
C PHE A 14 3.56 0.65 -0.54
N VAL A 15 3.59 1.85 -1.09
CA VAL A 15 2.69 2.92 -0.67
C VAL A 15 1.75 3.21 -1.83
N LEU A 16 0.47 2.94 -1.64
CA LEU A 16 -0.57 3.25 -2.61
C LEU A 16 -1.11 4.66 -2.35
N GLY A 17 -1.11 5.50 -3.38
CA GLY A 17 -1.66 6.83 -3.32
C GLY A 17 -2.83 6.99 -4.29
N SER A 18 -3.94 7.59 -3.84
CA SER A 18 -5.08 7.88 -4.69
C SER A 18 -5.75 9.20 -4.31
N PRO A 19 -6.18 10.00 -5.29
CA PRO A 19 -7.22 10.97 -5.04
C PRO A 19 -8.54 10.28 -4.71
N ASP A 20 -9.40 10.99 -4.00
CA ASP A 20 -10.79 10.61 -3.80
C ASP A 20 -11.63 11.16 -4.97
N TYR A 21 -12.05 10.29 -5.86
CA TYR A 21 -12.95 10.59 -6.94
C TYR A 21 -14.31 9.94 -6.68
N HIS A 22 -15.28 10.77 -6.27
CA HIS A 22 -16.66 10.32 -5.98
C HIS A 22 -16.71 9.21 -4.89
N GLY A 23 -15.88 9.34 -3.85
CA GLY A 23 -15.79 8.35 -2.78
C GLY A 23 -15.08 7.05 -3.16
N SER A 24 -14.31 7.07 -4.27
CA SER A 24 -13.62 5.89 -4.79
C SER A 24 -12.16 6.20 -5.14
N MET A 25 -11.34 5.17 -5.20
CA MET A 25 -9.99 5.28 -5.75
C MET A 25 -10.02 5.64 -7.23
N SER A 26 -8.95 6.27 -7.73
CA SER A 26 -8.86 6.60 -9.15
C SER A 26 -8.88 5.35 -10.04
N GLY A 27 -9.48 5.47 -11.22
CA GLY A 27 -9.46 4.41 -12.23
C GLY A 27 -8.05 3.98 -12.62
N THR A 28 -7.08 4.92 -12.60
CA THR A 28 -5.67 4.62 -12.89
C THR A 28 -5.07 3.70 -11.83
N LEU A 29 -5.32 3.96 -10.53
CA LEU A 29 -4.84 3.08 -9.47
C LEU A 29 -5.54 1.71 -9.54
N LYS A 30 -6.86 1.69 -9.75
CA LYS A 30 -7.61 0.44 -9.88
C LYS A 30 -7.08 -0.39 -11.05
N ASN A 31 -6.85 0.24 -12.21
CA ASN A 31 -6.25 -0.43 -13.36
C ASN A 31 -4.86 -1.01 -13.06
N PHE A 32 -4.01 -0.27 -12.32
CA PHE A 32 -2.73 -0.80 -11.87
C PHE A 32 -2.90 -2.06 -10.99
N LEU A 33 -3.77 -2.00 -9.99
CA LEU A 33 -4.02 -3.13 -9.09
C LEU A 33 -4.56 -4.36 -9.83
N ASP A 34 -5.38 -4.18 -10.86
CA ASP A 34 -5.99 -5.27 -11.63
C ASP A 34 -4.99 -6.03 -12.53
N HIS A 35 -3.79 -5.49 -12.72
CA HIS A 35 -2.73 -6.18 -13.49
C HIS A 35 -1.91 -7.16 -12.65
N PHE A 36 -2.02 -7.12 -11.34
CA PHE A 36 -1.19 -7.89 -10.42
C PHE A 36 -2.05 -8.61 -9.39
N TYR A 37 -1.63 -9.78 -8.98
CA TYR A 37 -2.31 -10.58 -7.97
C TYR A 37 -1.30 -11.26 -7.04
N GLU A 38 -0.64 -12.32 -7.51
CA GLU A 38 0.32 -13.10 -6.74
C GLU A 38 1.55 -12.29 -6.33
N GLU A 39 1.92 -11.30 -7.15
CA GLU A 39 3.07 -10.44 -6.90
C GLU A 39 2.91 -9.58 -5.64
N PHE A 40 1.68 -9.39 -5.16
CA PHE A 40 1.38 -8.64 -3.94
C PHE A 40 1.39 -9.52 -2.67
N ALA A 41 1.34 -10.83 -2.82
CA ALA A 41 1.24 -11.74 -1.69
C ALA A 41 2.45 -11.60 -0.73
N GLY A 42 2.15 -11.55 0.57
CA GLY A 42 3.16 -11.46 1.62
C GLY A 42 3.93 -10.14 1.69
N LYS A 43 3.46 -9.08 1.01
CA LYS A 43 4.06 -7.74 1.03
C LYS A 43 3.23 -6.76 1.85
N LEU A 44 3.88 -5.72 2.40
CA LEU A 44 3.22 -4.72 3.24
C LEU A 44 2.80 -3.50 2.41
N PHE A 45 1.59 -3.00 2.67
CA PHE A 45 1.02 -1.84 1.99
C PHE A 45 0.66 -0.72 2.96
N GLY A 46 1.12 0.48 2.64
CA GLY A 46 0.68 1.74 3.23
C GLY A 46 -0.20 2.53 2.28
N TYR A 47 -0.93 3.52 2.80
CA TYR A 47 -1.96 4.23 2.02
C TYR A 47 -1.90 5.74 2.25
N ILE A 48 -2.02 6.49 1.14
CA ILE A 48 -2.18 7.95 1.16
C ILE A 48 -3.40 8.30 0.30
N VAL A 49 -4.33 9.08 0.84
CA VAL A 49 -5.52 9.53 0.13
C VAL A 49 -5.59 11.05 0.15
N ALA A 50 -5.75 11.66 -1.02
CA ALA A 50 -6.06 13.07 -1.15
C ALA A 50 -7.58 13.24 -1.31
N SER A 51 -8.23 13.90 -0.34
CA SER A 51 -9.68 14.09 -0.29
C SER A 51 -10.03 15.40 0.37
N HIS A 52 -11.13 16.04 -0.05
CA HIS A 52 -11.74 17.18 0.66
C HIS A 52 -12.38 16.77 1.99
N GLU A 53 -12.70 15.50 2.15
CA GLU A 53 -13.10 14.87 3.39
C GLU A 53 -11.93 14.05 3.96
N LYS A 54 -12.18 12.97 4.64
CA LYS A 54 -11.10 12.14 5.22
C LYS A 54 -10.65 11.01 4.29
N GLY A 55 -11.35 10.77 3.17
CA GLY A 55 -11.03 9.73 2.22
C GLY A 55 -11.05 8.30 2.79
N LEU A 56 -11.81 8.06 3.87
CA LEU A 56 -11.82 6.76 4.55
C LEU A 56 -12.36 5.65 3.66
N THR A 57 -13.38 5.94 2.84
CA THR A 57 -13.95 4.98 1.90
C THR A 57 -12.91 4.52 0.87
N VAL A 58 -12.13 5.46 0.32
CA VAL A 58 -11.05 5.17 -0.64
C VAL A 58 -9.98 4.32 0.03
N MET A 59 -9.61 4.64 1.26
CA MET A 59 -8.61 3.90 2.02
C MET A 59 -9.05 2.45 2.29
N GLU A 60 -10.32 2.23 2.64
CA GLU A 60 -10.87 0.90 2.84
C GLU A 60 -10.99 0.11 1.54
N GLN A 61 -11.27 0.75 0.41
CA GLN A 61 -11.24 0.10 -0.91
C GLN A 61 -9.83 -0.41 -1.25
N MET A 62 -8.79 0.42 -1.04
CA MET A 62 -7.41 0.00 -1.26
C MET A 62 -7.03 -1.17 -0.34
N ARG A 63 -7.39 -1.11 0.94
CA ARG A 63 -7.18 -2.21 1.90
C ARG A 63 -7.88 -3.50 1.45
N THR A 64 -9.11 -3.38 0.98
CA THR A 64 -9.87 -4.54 0.49
C THR A 64 -9.18 -5.17 -0.72
N ALA A 65 -8.74 -4.37 -1.70
CA ALA A 65 -8.03 -4.86 -2.88
C ALA A 65 -6.72 -5.58 -2.48
N VAL A 66 -5.93 -4.97 -1.60
CA VAL A 66 -4.67 -5.55 -1.10
C VAL A 66 -4.92 -6.88 -0.37
N ARG A 67 -5.93 -6.94 0.49
CA ARG A 67 -6.27 -8.16 1.22
C ARG A 67 -6.72 -9.29 0.29
N GLN A 68 -7.46 -8.97 -0.78
CA GLN A 68 -7.84 -9.96 -1.79
C GLN A 68 -6.63 -10.55 -2.52
N CYS A 69 -5.52 -9.83 -2.58
CA CYS A 69 -4.24 -10.28 -3.14
C CYS A 69 -3.27 -10.82 -2.07
N TYR A 70 -3.77 -11.14 -0.88
CA TYR A 70 -2.97 -11.67 0.25
C TYR A 70 -1.82 -10.75 0.70
N GLY A 71 -1.97 -9.44 0.48
CA GLY A 71 -1.07 -8.41 1.01
C GLY A 71 -1.44 -8.03 2.45
N TRP A 72 -0.44 -7.58 3.21
CA TRP A 72 -0.59 -7.01 4.54
C TRP A 72 -0.87 -5.52 4.46
N SER A 73 -1.68 -4.99 5.34
CA SER A 73 -1.98 -3.56 5.40
C SER A 73 -1.42 -2.91 6.65
N MET A 74 -0.83 -1.73 6.50
CA MET A 74 -0.51 -0.87 7.65
C MET A 74 -1.79 -0.56 8.44
N PRO A 75 -1.72 -0.50 9.78
CA PRO A 75 -2.90 -0.25 10.64
C PRO A 75 -3.43 1.19 10.53
N TYR A 76 -2.72 2.07 9.83
CA TYR A 76 -3.12 3.44 9.57
C TYR A 76 -2.72 3.87 8.16
N GLY A 77 -3.26 5.00 7.72
CA GLY A 77 -2.90 5.67 6.48
C GLY A 77 -2.77 7.17 6.68
N VAL A 78 -2.47 7.87 5.60
CA VAL A 78 -2.37 9.34 5.58
C VAL A 78 -3.50 9.91 4.75
N SER A 79 -4.30 10.76 5.37
CA SER A 79 -5.33 11.56 4.69
C SER A 79 -4.80 12.98 4.51
N ILE A 80 -4.90 13.49 3.28
CA ILE A 80 -4.41 14.79 2.85
C ILE A 80 -5.60 15.61 2.32
N HIS A 81 -5.71 16.85 2.77
CA HIS A 81 -6.59 17.86 2.16
C HIS A 81 -5.73 18.85 1.38
N GLY A 82 -5.78 18.76 0.02
CA GLY A 82 -4.84 19.46 -0.85
C GLY A 82 -4.69 20.97 -0.55
N GLU A 83 -5.81 21.67 -0.42
CA GLU A 83 -5.80 23.13 -0.21
C GLU A 83 -5.39 23.55 1.21
N LEU A 84 -5.63 22.71 2.21
CA LEU A 84 -5.31 22.99 3.61
C LEU A 84 -3.91 22.53 4.00
N ASP A 85 -3.46 21.43 3.42
CA ASP A 85 -2.22 20.77 3.82
C ASP A 85 -1.04 21.11 2.91
N PHE A 86 -1.30 21.74 1.74
CA PHE A 86 -0.28 22.06 0.74
C PHE A 86 -0.38 23.51 0.25
N ARG A 87 0.77 24.08 -0.14
CA ARG A 87 0.90 25.26 -0.99
C ARG A 87 1.79 24.88 -2.18
N GLY A 88 1.20 24.78 -3.37
CA GLY A 88 1.90 24.20 -4.50
C GLY A 88 2.37 22.79 -4.20
N SER A 89 3.67 22.53 -4.28
CA SER A 89 4.30 21.24 -3.97
C SER A 89 4.78 21.11 -2.51
N GLN A 90 4.62 22.17 -1.70
CA GLN A 90 5.11 22.18 -0.33
C GLN A 90 4.03 21.76 0.67
N ILE A 91 4.37 20.85 1.57
CA ILE A 91 3.53 20.47 2.70
C ILE A 91 3.58 21.61 3.72
N THR A 92 2.43 22.19 4.06
CA THR A 92 2.29 23.28 5.04
C THR A 92 1.71 22.80 6.37
N SER A 93 1.16 21.60 6.40
CA SER A 93 0.59 20.97 7.60
C SER A 93 1.62 20.14 8.33
N ASP A 94 1.99 20.53 9.55
CA ASP A 94 2.88 19.74 10.42
C ASP A 94 2.30 18.36 10.73
N ARG A 95 0.98 18.28 10.88
CA ARG A 95 0.26 17.02 11.09
C ARG A 95 0.51 16.05 9.92
N VAL A 96 0.32 16.52 8.70
CA VAL A 96 0.50 15.69 7.50
C VAL A 96 1.97 15.31 7.33
N ALA A 97 2.88 16.25 7.48
CA ALA A 97 4.32 16.00 7.39
C ALA A 97 4.78 14.95 8.40
N LYS A 98 4.31 15.02 9.66
CA LYS A 98 4.60 14.02 10.68
C LYS A 98 4.07 12.64 10.31
N ARG A 99 2.82 12.55 9.82
CA ARG A 99 2.22 11.26 9.44
C ARG A 99 2.90 10.64 8.23
N ILE A 100 3.32 11.42 7.25
CA ILE A 100 4.08 10.92 6.10
C ILE A 100 5.43 10.36 6.55
N ARG A 101 6.17 11.09 7.41
CA ARG A 101 7.45 10.59 7.95
C ARG A 101 7.26 9.30 8.75
N MET A 102 6.20 9.22 9.55
CA MET A 102 5.86 8.02 10.31
C MET A 102 5.56 6.85 9.37
N LEU A 103 4.73 7.06 8.34
CA LEU A 103 4.43 6.03 7.35
C LEU A 103 5.70 5.57 6.61
N ALA A 104 6.54 6.50 6.16
CA ALA A 104 7.78 6.18 5.45
C ALA A 104 8.74 5.34 6.31
N ARG A 105 8.87 5.68 7.59
CA ARG A 105 9.68 4.90 8.55
C ARG A 105 9.08 3.53 8.78
N ASP A 106 7.79 3.46 9.06
CA ASP A 106 7.14 2.23 9.50
C ASP A 106 6.98 1.23 8.36
N ILE A 107 6.74 1.69 7.13
CA ILE A 107 6.65 0.78 5.97
C ILE A 107 7.96 0.02 5.74
N VAL A 108 9.10 0.64 6.01
CA VAL A 108 10.41 0.00 5.93
C VAL A 108 10.63 -0.93 7.13
N ALA A 109 10.38 -0.43 8.34
CA ALA A 109 10.66 -1.17 9.57
C ALA A 109 9.81 -2.44 9.73
N TYR A 110 8.55 -2.40 9.28
CA TYR A 110 7.64 -3.55 9.35
C TYR A 110 7.60 -4.36 8.05
N GLY A 111 7.86 -3.74 6.89
CA GLY A 111 7.82 -4.42 5.59
C GLY A 111 8.89 -5.49 5.45
N ALA A 112 10.12 -5.20 5.83
CA ALA A 112 11.23 -6.14 5.73
C ALA A 112 10.98 -7.44 6.52
N PRO A 113 10.69 -7.43 7.83
CA PRO A 113 10.45 -8.68 8.57
C PRO A 113 9.20 -9.45 8.09
N ILE A 114 8.16 -8.77 7.63
CA ILE A 114 6.98 -9.43 7.03
C ILE A 114 7.39 -10.16 5.74
N ARG A 115 8.14 -9.49 4.89
CA ARG A 115 8.63 -10.09 3.64
C ARG A 115 9.61 -11.24 3.90
N ASP A 116 10.53 -11.07 4.82
CA ASP A 116 11.50 -12.09 5.21
C ASP A 116 10.81 -13.37 5.71
N GLN A 117 9.77 -13.22 6.54
CA GLN A 117 9.00 -14.37 7.02
C GLN A 117 8.27 -15.08 5.87
N PHE A 118 7.64 -14.34 4.96
CA PHE A 118 6.96 -14.93 3.80
C PHE A 118 7.95 -15.69 2.89
N VAL A 119 9.11 -15.11 2.60
CA VAL A 119 10.17 -15.76 1.81
C VAL A 119 10.69 -17.02 2.49
N LYS A 120 10.87 -16.97 3.82
CA LYS A 120 11.27 -18.14 4.60
C LYS A 120 10.22 -19.25 4.51
N ASP A 121 8.95 -18.92 4.62
CA ASP A 121 7.85 -19.89 4.52
C ASP A 121 7.74 -20.46 3.09
N LEU A 122 7.98 -19.65 2.05
CA LEU A 122 8.05 -20.13 0.67
C LEU A 122 9.14 -21.19 0.46
N GLY A 123 10.32 -20.99 1.05
CA GLY A 123 11.45 -21.92 0.97
C GLY A 123 11.35 -23.12 1.91
N GLY A 124 10.38 -23.10 2.82
CA GLY A 124 10.15 -24.17 3.79
C GLY A 124 9.27 -25.31 3.25
N SER A 125 9.11 -26.34 4.06
CA SER A 125 8.25 -27.51 3.74
C SER A 125 6.96 -27.56 4.56
N GLU A 126 6.74 -26.58 5.45
CA GLU A 126 5.55 -26.51 6.30
C GLU A 126 4.28 -26.36 5.45
N PRO A 127 3.34 -27.35 5.50
CA PRO A 127 2.18 -27.33 4.60
C PRO A 127 1.10 -26.33 5.02
N ASP A 128 1.01 -26.00 6.30
CA ASP A 128 -0.09 -25.22 6.87
C ASP A 128 0.25 -23.73 7.02
N THR A 129 0.92 -23.16 6.01
CA THR A 129 1.18 -21.72 5.92
C THR A 129 0.47 -21.14 4.69
N PHE A 130 0.07 -19.86 4.75
CA PHE A 130 -0.54 -19.26 3.56
C PHE A 130 0.47 -19.14 2.39
N ALA A 131 1.76 -19.06 2.66
CA ALA A 131 2.82 -19.07 1.66
C ALA A 131 2.89 -20.40 0.88
N ALA A 132 2.38 -21.50 1.45
CA ALA A 132 2.35 -22.80 0.77
C ALA A 132 1.55 -22.81 -0.54
N HIS A 133 0.58 -21.89 -0.68
CA HIS A 133 -0.17 -21.71 -1.92
C HIS A 133 0.64 -21.13 -3.08
N TYR A 134 1.84 -20.61 -2.81
CA TYR A 134 2.71 -19.93 -3.76
C TYR A 134 4.02 -20.68 -4.04
N ARG A 135 4.10 -21.94 -3.64
CA ARG A 135 5.25 -22.84 -3.89
C ARG A 135 5.20 -23.47 -5.27
#